data_a378c51f585e28b25cc1a873a18f9690
#
_entry.id   a378c51f585e28b25cc1a873a18f9690
#
_cell.length_a   1.000
_cell.length_b   1.000
_cell.length_c   1.000
_cell.angle_alpha   90.00
_cell.angle_beta   90.00
_cell.angle_gamma   90.00
#
_symmetry.space_group_name_H-M   'P 1'
#
loop_
_entity.id
_entity.type
_entity.pdbx_description
1 polymer ?
#
loop_
_entity_poly.entity_id
_entity_poly.type
_entity_poly.pdbx_seq_one_letter_code
_entity_poly.pdbx_strand_id
1 'polypeptide(L)'
;MIQAIGLTGGSRKGGRPAVDDLSFEAPAGRITVLLGAEGAGKTTALRLMLQLEGGRGVALFRGRPLHRVPNPAREIGVVLGDVPGHPARTARGHLRMLTAAAGVPASRADDVLDVVGLSGLADEKLGAFSRGMDRRLGLATALLGDPHTLLLDEPSRDVSPREAAWLHGLLQGYAAQGGAVLVTSSDARAAARLGHRVVTIEEGRLAADQSAADFARTRLRPRVVVRSPHADRLASLLVDESQRARPGADPNAGRAVEVVRESGSRIAVYGSTCAAVGDTAFRHGILVHRLADEVGDTGPITPLTRADGRARIAARAERSSPDLGTTPSDATVVPVFSEPATATPHAAVALSGGLGGTSVLPPAADPDAIASAPHLVNPAPPLDSTQSPVQTPTDLPTPTPPTPPAAPA
;
A
#
# COMPACT_ATOMS: atom_id res chain seq x y z
N MET A 1 16.09 2.56 0.04
CA MET A 1 15.81 1.45 0.96
C MET A 1 14.95 1.95 2.11
N ILE A 2 13.93 1.19 2.45
CA ILE A 2 13.05 1.41 3.61
C ILE A 2 13.32 0.29 4.60
N GLN A 3 13.38 0.59 5.89
CA GLN A 3 13.51 -0.40 6.95
C GLN A 3 12.46 -0.12 8.03
N ALA A 4 11.72 -1.13 8.42
CA ALA A 4 10.82 -1.13 9.55
C ALA A 4 11.44 -2.01 10.64
N ILE A 5 11.59 -1.51 11.86
CA ILE A 5 12.28 -2.19 12.95
C ILE A 5 11.43 -2.14 14.20
N GLY A 6 10.91 -3.29 14.63
CA GLY A 6 10.17 -3.45 15.86
C GLY A 6 8.89 -2.61 15.95
N LEU A 7 8.23 -2.34 14.81
CA LEU A 7 7.00 -1.54 14.80
C LEU A 7 5.93 -2.22 15.65
N THR A 8 5.39 -1.48 16.62
CA THR A 8 4.32 -1.95 17.52
C THR A 8 3.39 -0.79 17.80
N GLY A 9 2.10 -0.96 17.51
CA GLY A 9 1.12 0.10 17.74
C GLY A 9 -0.22 -0.19 17.10
N GLY A 10 -1.10 0.83 17.13
CA GLY A 10 -2.48 0.70 16.72
C GLY A 10 -3.30 -0.06 17.76
N SER A 11 -4.61 0.20 17.79
CA SER A 11 -5.52 -0.48 18.71
C SER A 11 -6.45 -1.41 17.96
N ARG A 12 -6.55 -2.67 18.40
CA ARG A 12 -7.61 -3.61 17.98
C ARG A 12 -8.66 -3.75 19.07
N LYS A 13 -9.87 -4.17 18.68
CA LYS A 13 -10.89 -4.61 19.63
C LYS A 13 -10.29 -5.73 20.51
N GLY A 14 -10.23 -5.53 21.81
CA GLY A 14 -9.63 -6.49 22.77
C GLY A 14 -8.24 -6.09 23.31
N GLY A 15 -7.77 -4.86 23.06
CA GLY A 15 -6.55 -4.31 23.69
C GLY A 15 -5.23 -4.81 23.13
N ARG A 16 -5.25 -5.69 22.09
CA ARG A 16 -4.03 -6.12 21.39
C ARG A 16 -3.61 -5.06 20.36
N PRO A 17 -2.31 -4.83 20.17
CA PRO A 17 -1.84 -3.93 19.12
C PRO A 17 -2.23 -4.45 17.74
N ALA A 18 -2.52 -3.55 16.80
CA ALA A 18 -2.81 -3.90 15.42
C ALA A 18 -1.55 -4.37 14.68
N VAL A 19 -0.39 -3.85 15.09
CA VAL A 19 0.95 -4.27 14.63
C VAL A 19 1.78 -4.58 15.88
N ASP A 20 2.45 -5.73 15.91
CA ASP A 20 3.21 -6.22 17.06
C ASP A 20 4.60 -6.73 16.62
N ASP A 21 5.64 -5.96 16.96
CA ASP A 21 7.05 -6.23 16.67
C ASP A 21 7.35 -6.53 15.19
N LEU A 22 6.72 -5.77 14.29
CA LEU A 22 6.89 -5.96 12.85
C LEU A 22 8.23 -5.38 12.39
N SER A 23 9.05 -6.24 11.78
CA SER A 23 10.36 -5.86 11.24
C SER A 23 10.54 -6.42 9.83
N PHE A 24 10.84 -5.56 8.86
CA PHE A 24 11.10 -5.94 7.47
C PHE A 24 11.87 -4.85 6.72
N GLU A 25 12.35 -5.17 5.51
CA GLU A 25 13.05 -4.24 4.63
C GLU A 25 12.40 -4.19 3.24
N ALA A 26 12.38 -3.00 2.65
CA ALA A 26 12.05 -2.77 1.25
C ALA A 26 13.27 -2.14 0.54
N PRO A 27 14.03 -2.94 -0.23
CA PRO A 27 15.25 -2.48 -0.91
C PRO A 27 14.96 -1.42 -1.98
N ALA A 28 15.93 -0.55 -2.24
CA ALA A 28 15.91 0.33 -3.40
C ALA A 28 15.98 -0.50 -4.71
N GLY A 29 15.44 0.03 -5.79
CA GLY A 29 15.37 -0.65 -7.07
C GLY A 29 14.38 -1.82 -7.13
N ARG A 30 13.53 -1.97 -6.11
CA ARG A 30 12.60 -3.10 -6.01
C ARG A 30 11.26 -2.70 -5.44
N ILE A 31 10.23 -3.46 -5.83
CA ILE A 31 8.90 -3.37 -5.26
C ILE A 31 8.77 -4.45 -4.18
N THR A 32 8.52 -4.02 -2.95
CA THR A 32 8.17 -4.90 -1.82
C THR A 32 6.68 -4.81 -1.58
N VAL A 33 5.98 -5.93 -1.53
CA VAL A 33 4.56 -5.98 -1.22
C VAL A 33 4.37 -6.48 0.21
N LEU A 34 3.70 -5.67 1.04
CA LEU A 34 3.23 -6.05 2.36
C LEU A 34 1.85 -6.70 2.21
N LEU A 35 1.83 -8.01 2.19
CA LEU A 35 0.63 -8.83 1.97
C LEU A 35 -0.01 -9.22 3.30
N GLY A 36 -1.32 -9.19 3.36
CA GLY A 36 -2.09 -9.70 4.50
C GLY A 36 -3.58 -9.53 4.29
N ALA A 37 -4.38 -10.27 5.03
CA ALA A 37 -5.83 -10.16 5.00
C ALA A 37 -6.31 -8.75 5.40
N GLU A 38 -7.56 -8.45 5.16
CA GLU A 38 -8.20 -7.24 5.66
C GLU A 38 -8.10 -7.20 7.20
N GLY A 39 -7.73 -6.06 7.77
CA GLY A 39 -7.49 -5.95 9.22
C GLY A 39 -6.18 -6.59 9.74
N ALA A 40 -5.31 -7.15 8.89
CA ALA A 40 -4.03 -7.71 9.32
C ALA A 40 -3.05 -6.70 9.92
N GLY A 41 -3.29 -5.38 9.75
CA GLY A 41 -2.44 -4.30 10.27
C GLY A 41 -1.61 -3.57 9.21
N LYS A 42 -1.84 -3.81 7.92
CA LYS A 42 -1.08 -3.21 6.80
C LYS A 42 -1.07 -1.68 6.82
N THR A 43 -2.26 -1.07 6.81
CA THR A 43 -2.43 0.40 6.86
C THR A 43 -1.85 0.97 8.15
N THR A 44 -2.06 0.29 9.29
CA THR A 44 -1.46 0.68 10.58
C THR A 44 0.06 0.65 10.52
N ALA A 45 0.66 -0.36 9.89
CA ALA A 45 2.11 -0.41 9.70
C ALA A 45 2.62 0.80 8.90
N LEU A 46 1.96 1.16 7.78
CA LEU A 46 2.33 2.37 7.02
C LEU A 46 2.17 3.65 7.85
N ARG A 47 1.08 3.79 8.63
CA ARG A 47 0.85 4.95 9.49
C ARG A 47 1.90 5.07 10.60
N LEU A 48 2.29 3.95 11.22
CA LEU A 48 3.38 3.92 12.20
C LEU A 48 4.72 4.33 11.58
N MET A 49 5.04 3.82 10.38
CA MET A 49 6.25 4.20 9.64
C MET A 49 6.30 5.69 9.34
N LEU A 50 5.15 6.29 9.03
CA LEU A 50 5.00 7.72 8.73
C LEU A 50 4.77 8.58 9.96
N GLN A 51 4.81 8.00 11.16
CA GLN A 51 4.53 8.69 12.44
C GLN A 51 3.16 9.39 12.49
N LEU A 52 2.20 8.90 11.69
CA LEU A 52 0.80 9.36 11.68
C LEU A 52 -0.02 8.68 12.78
N GLU A 53 0.52 7.65 13.40
CA GLU A 53 -0.08 6.90 14.49
C GLU A 53 0.97 6.66 15.57
N GLY A 54 0.58 6.76 16.84
CA GLY A 54 1.48 6.55 17.98
C GLY A 54 1.84 5.07 18.16
N GLY A 55 3.11 4.79 18.44
CA GLY A 55 3.59 3.42 18.63
C GLY A 55 5.04 3.36 19.06
N ARG A 56 5.61 2.15 18.99
CA ARG A 56 7.02 1.86 19.26
C ARG A 56 7.70 1.36 17.99
N GLY A 57 9.03 1.31 18.03
CA GLY A 57 9.85 0.94 16.89
C GLY A 57 10.25 2.14 16.05
N VAL A 58 10.95 1.88 14.95
CA VAL A 58 11.45 2.93 14.07
C VAL A 58 11.34 2.51 12.60
N ALA A 59 10.96 3.47 11.76
CA ALA A 59 11.08 3.34 10.31
C ALA A 59 12.21 4.23 9.82
N LEU A 60 13.08 3.66 8.97
CA LEU A 60 14.19 4.38 8.36
C LEU A 60 13.97 4.49 6.86
N PHE A 61 14.11 5.69 6.35
CA PHE A 61 14.09 6.03 4.92
C PHE A 61 15.50 6.42 4.50
N ARG A 62 16.16 5.59 3.66
CA ARG A 62 17.57 5.75 3.31
C ARG A 62 18.48 5.86 4.55
N GLY A 63 18.20 5.06 5.59
CA GLY A 63 18.94 5.04 6.85
C GLY A 63 18.62 6.16 7.82
N ARG A 64 17.68 7.06 7.51
CA ARG A 64 17.27 8.18 8.37
C ARG A 64 15.83 8.01 8.86
N PRO A 65 15.54 8.21 10.15
CA PRO A 65 14.16 8.25 10.64
C PRO A 65 13.43 9.48 10.09
N LEU A 66 12.10 9.40 9.94
CA LEU A 66 11.28 10.41 9.27
C LEU A 66 11.53 11.84 9.81
N HIS A 67 11.62 12.02 11.12
CA HIS A 67 11.86 13.32 11.76
C HIS A 67 13.24 13.93 11.45
N ARG A 68 14.17 13.16 10.88
CA ARG A 68 15.48 13.62 10.41
C ARG A 68 15.56 13.80 8.89
N VAL A 69 14.47 13.55 8.19
CA VAL A 69 14.37 13.84 6.74
C VAL A 69 14.04 15.32 6.58
N PRO A 70 14.89 16.12 5.92
CA PRO A 70 14.73 17.59 5.89
C PRO A 70 13.42 18.03 5.23
N ASN A 71 13.02 17.38 4.16
CA ASN A 71 11.75 17.62 3.47
C ASN A 71 11.10 16.29 3.10
N PRO A 72 10.28 15.71 4.00
CA PRO A 72 9.65 14.42 3.76
C PRO A 72 8.78 14.39 2.49
N ALA A 73 8.10 15.49 2.16
CA ALA A 73 7.24 15.59 0.98
C ALA A 73 8.02 15.48 -0.35
N ARG A 74 9.32 15.74 -0.34
CA ARG A 74 10.19 15.57 -1.51
C ARG A 74 10.89 14.22 -1.56
N GLU A 75 11.11 13.59 -0.42
CA GLU A 75 11.85 12.33 -0.37
C GLU A 75 10.94 11.09 -0.33
N ILE A 76 9.69 11.26 0.12
CA ILE A 76 8.75 10.16 0.34
C ILE A 76 7.39 10.49 -0.26
N GLY A 77 7.01 9.79 -1.30
CA GLY A 77 5.68 9.85 -1.88
C GLY A 77 4.75 8.87 -1.18
N VAL A 78 3.55 9.32 -0.83
CA VAL A 78 2.61 8.54 -0.03
C VAL A 78 1.21 8.59 -0.63
N VAL A 79 0.54 7.43 -0.71
CA VAL A 79 -0.88 7.30 -1.00
C VAL A 79 -1.50 6.40 0.07
N LEU A 80 -2.30 6.98 0.97
CA LEU A 80 -3.04 6.29 2.02
C LEU A 80 -4.54 6.54 1.84
N GLY A 81 -5.19 5.68 1.06
CA GLY A 81 -6.62 5.83 0.78
C GLY A 81 -6.94 6.89 -0.28
N ASP A 82 -8.07 7.58 -0.09
CA ASP A 82 -8.57 8.57 -1.04
C ASP A 82 -7.74 9.86 -1.04
N VAL A 83 -7.72 10.56 -2.18
CA VAL A 83 -7.00 11.83 -2.31
C VAL A 83 -7.82 12.95 -1.65
N PRO A 84 -7.29 13.60 -0.61
CA PRO A 84 -8.01 14.69 0.04
C PRO A 84 -7.96 15.96 -0.85
N GLY A 85 -8.95 16.16 -1.70
CA GLY A 85 -9.08 17.33 -2.57
C GLY A 85 -10.43 17.98 -2.43
N HIS A 86 -10.47 19.34 -2.48
CA HIS A 86 -11.75 20.04 -2.51
C HIS A 86 -12.43 19.82 -3.87
N PRO A 87 -13.69 19.35 -3.93
CA PRO A 87 -14.34 18.94 -5.17
C PRO A 87 -14.48 20.04 -6.22
N ALA A 88 -14.53 21.31 -5.82
CA ALA A 88 -14.57 22.45 -6.75
C ALA A 88 -13.21 22.86 -7.33
N ARG A 89 -12.09 22.28 -6.84
CA ARG A 89 -10.74 22.57 -7.33
C ARG A 89 -10.43 21.72 -8.55
N THR A 90 -9.71 22.28 -9.52
CA THR A 90 -9.20 21.51 -10.66
C THR A 90 -8.01 20.64 -10.26
N ALA A 91 -7.72 19.56 -11.02
CA ALA A 91 -6.58 18.69 -10.78
C ALA A 91 -5.26 19.48 -10.81
N ARG A 92 -5.06 20.33 -11.83
CA ARG A 92 -3.92 21.25 -11.94
C ARG A 92 -3.83 22.18 -10.74
N GLY A 93 -4.94 22.81 -10.36
CA GLY A 93 -5.00 23.74 -9.22
C GLY A 93 -4.68 23.04 -7.88
N HIS A 94 -5.11 21.79 -7.72
CA HIS A 94 -4.79 20.98 -6.56
C HIS A 94 -3.29 20.67 -6.50
N LEU A 95 -2.70 20.16 -7.59
CA LEU A 95 -1.28 19.82 -7.63
C LEU A 95 -0.38 21.06 -7.49
N ARG A 96 -0.73 22.20 -8.11
CA ARG A 96 0.02 23.46 -7.93
C ARG A 96 0.02 23.98 -6.49
N MET A 97 -1.07 23.77 -5.75
CA MET A 97 -1.08 24.07 -4.31
C MET A 97 -0.09 23.17 -3.56
N LEU A 98 -0.05 21.88 -3.91
CA LEU A 98 0.85 20.92 -3.27
C LEU A 98 2.32 21.14 -3.68
N THR A 99 2.61 21.59 -4.92
CA THR A 99 3.98 21.97 -5.31
C THR A 99 4.50 23.10 -4.43
N ALA A 100 3.68 24.11 -4.14
CA ALA A 100 4.04 25.19 -3.25
C ALA A 100 4.34 24.69 -1.82
N ALA A 101 3.50 23.78 -1.30
CA ALA A 101 3.70 23.18 0.02
C ALA A 101 4.97 22.31 0.08
N ALA A 102 5.29 21.58 -0.98
CA ALA A 102 6.48 20.74 -1.07
C ALA A 102 7.76 21.51 -1.43
N GLY A 103 7.66 22.79 -1.79
CA GLY A 103 8.79 23.61 -2.22
C GLY A 103 9.39 23.15 -3.57
N VAL A 104 8.53 22.67 -4.49
CA VAL A 104 8.95 22.26 -5.85
C VAL A 104 8.36 23.21 -6.90
N PRO A 105 8.96 23.33 -8.11
CA PRO A 105 8.46 24.21 -9.16
C PRO A 105 7.01 23.90 -9.55
N ALA A 106 6.23 24.93 -9.85
CA ALA A 106 4.82 24.77 -10.23
C ALA A 106 4.62 23.97 -11.54
N SER A 107 5.61 23.97 -12.46
CA SER A 107 5.62 23.15 -13.68
C SER A 107 5.54 21.66 -13.37
N ARG A 108 6.05 21.25 -12.22
CA ARG A 108 6.01 19.85 -11.80
C ARG A 108 4.57 19.28 -11.73
N ALA A 109 3.58 20.13 -11.50
CA ALA A 109 2.18 19.73 -11.53
C ALA A 109 1.75 19.21 -12.91
N ASP A 110 2.21 19.84 -13.98
CA ASP A 110 1.88 19.45 -15.34
C ASP A 110 2.68 18.16 -15.73
N ASP A 111 3.96 18.06 -15.32
CA ASP A 111 4.78 16.88 -15.57
C ASP A 111 4.15 15.61 -14.93
N VAL A 112 3.70 15.68 -13.67
CA VAL A 112 3.11 14.50 -13.02
C VAL A 112 1.72 14.17 -13.57
N LEU A 113 0.94 15.15 -14.03
CA LEU A 113 -0.32 14.91 -14.73
C LEU A 113 -0.08 14.13 -16.03
N ASP A 114 0.99 14.43 -16.74
CA ASP A 114 1.41 13.71 -17.94
C ASP A 114 1.79 12.27 -17.63
N VAL A 115 2.63 12.06 -16.63
CA VAL A 115 3.07 10.73 -16.17
C VAL A 115 1.89 9.83 -15.81
N VAL A 116 0.86 10.36 -15.15
CA VAL A 116 -0.32 9.56 -14.75
C VAL A 116 -1.43 9.54 -15.83
N GLY A 117 -1.23 10.21 -16.96
CA GLY A 117 -2.18 10.26 -18.08
C GLY A 117 -3.45 11.04 -17.76
N LEU A 118 -3.33 12.15 -17.01
CA LEU A 118 -4.42 13.06 -16.67
C LEU A 118 -4.28 14.45 -17.30
N SER A 119 -3.33 14.68 -18.24
CA SER A 119 -3.08 15.97 -18.85
C SER A 119 -4.31 16.57 -19.52
N GLY A 120 -5.08 15.75 -20.24
CA GLY A 120 -6.33 16.16 -20.88
C GLY A 120 -7.47 16.52 -19.90
N LEU A 121 -7.31 16.20 -18.62
CA LEU A 121 -8.29 16.43 -17.54
C LEU A 121 -7.74 17.39 -16.47
N ALA A 122 -6.63 18.07 -16.76
CA ALA A 122 -5.93 18.93 -15.82
C ALA A 122 -6.80 20.06 -15.25
N ASP A 123 -7.71 20.58 -16.07
CA ASP A 123 -8.60 21.68 -15.73
C ASP A 123 -10.01 21.22 -15.30
N GLU A 124 -10.24 19.90 -15.27
CA GLU A 124 -11.45 19.30 -14.72
C GLU A 124 -11.48 19.37 -13.19
N LYS A 125 -12.69 19.56 -12.63
CA LYS A 125 -12.91 19.60 -11.19
C LYS A 125 -12.82 18.22 -10.57
N LEU A 126 -12.20 18.12 -9.39
CA LEU A 126 -12.04 16.85 -8.67
C LEU A 126 -13.38 16.16 -8.34
N GLY A 127 -14.44 16.95 -8.12
CA GLY A 127 -15.78 16.38 -7.88
C GLY A 127 -16.38 15.63 -9.06
N ALA A 128 -15.82 15.77 -10.28
CA ALA A 128 -16.22 15.02 -11.48
C ALA A 128 -15.35 13.76 -11.72
N PHE A 129 -14.33 13.52 -10.89
CA PHE A 129 -13.41 12.41 -11.09
C PHE A 129 -14.05 11.07 -10.76
N SER A 130 -13.77 10.07 -11.58
CA SER A 130 -14.03 8.68 -11.25
C SER A 130 -13.01 8.19 -10.21
N ARG A 131 -13.30 7.08 -9.52
CA ARG A 131 -12.35 6.45 -8.58
C ARG A 131 -10.98 6.15 -9.21
N GLY A 132 -10.95 5.74 -10.48
CA GLY A 132 -9.69 5.51 -11.19
C GLY A 132 -8.91 6.79 -11.42
N MET A 133 -9.58 7.91 -11.76
CA MET A 133 -8.97 9.22 -11.92
C MET A 133 -8.44 9.75 -10.58
N ASP A 134 -9.19 9.59 -9.49
CA ASP A 134 -8.74 9.96 -8.14
C ASP A 134 -7.47 9.22 -7.73
N ARG A 135 -7.39 7.91 -8.01
CA ARG A 135 -6.18 7.12 -7.73
C ARG A 135 -4.98 7.57 -8.54
N ARG A 136 -5.17 7.90 -9.82
CA ARG A 136 -4.11 8.47 -10.67
C ARG A 136 -3.65 9.83 -10.13
N LEU A 137 -4.59 10.66 -9.68
CA LEU A 137 -4.26 11.93 -9.04
C LEU A 137 -3.50 11.73 -7.72
N GLY A 138 -3.90 10.73 -6.89
CA GLY A 138 -3.15 10.34 -5.69
C GLY A 138 -1.72 9.96 -5.99
N LEU A 139 -1.52 9.18 -7.06
CA LEU A 139 -0.20 8.81 -7.51
C LEU A 139 0.59 10.02 -8.05
N ALA A 140 -0.05 10.92 -8.81
CA ALA A 140 0.55 12.20 -9.22
C ALA A 140 1.02 13.02 -8.00
N THR A 141 0.18 13.10 -6.97
CA THR A 141 0.53 13.75 -5.70
C THR A 141 1.75 13.11 -5.04
N ALA A 142 1.81 11.78 -4.99
CA ALA A 142 2.93 11.06 -4.43
C ALA A 142 4.24 11.27 -5.22
N LEU A 143 4.16 11.43 -6.53
CA LEU A 143 5.31 11.64 -7.42
C LEU A 143 5.76 13.11 -7.52
N LEU A 144 5.00 14.03 -6.95
CA LEU A 144 5.19 15.48 -7.14
C LEU A 144 6.58 15.98 -6.72
N GLY A 145 7.07 15.45 -5.59
CA GLY A 145 8.36 15.83 -5.02
C GLY A 145 9.58 15.15 -5.68
N ASP A 146 9.37 14.31 -6.69
CA ASP A 146 10.40 13.41 -7.24
C ASP A 146 11.04 12.53 -6.16
N PRO A 147 10.21 11.81 -5.37
CA PRO A 147 10.68 11.10 -4.20
C PRO A 147 11.59 9.92 -4.58
N HIS A 148 12.42 9.49 -3.65
CA HIS A 148 13.19 8.23 -3.79
C HIS A 148 12.45 7.03 -3.22
N THR A 149 11.33 7.25 -2.56
CA THR A 149 10.57 6.23 -1.84
C THR A 149 9.08 6.44 -2.07
N LEU A 150 8.36 5.36 -2.40
CA LEU A 150 6.92 5.34 -2.51
C LEU A 150 6.29 4.38 -1.51
N LEU A 151 5.29 4.85 -0.75
CA LEU A 151 4.44 4.04 0.12
C LEU A 151 2.99 4.13 -0.37
N LEU A 152 2.43 3.00 -0.78
CA LEU A 152 1.11 2.95 -1.40
C LEU A 152 0.23 1.93 -0.67
N ASP A 153 -0.92 2.39 -0.16
CA ASP A 153 -1.87 1.52 0.54
C ASP A 153 -2.95 1.02 -0.41
N GLU A 154 -2.98 -0.29 -0.67
CA GLU A 154 -3.94 -1.00 -1.53
C GLU A 154 -4.19 -0.31 -2.89
N PRO A 155 -3.15 0.12 -3.64
CA PRO A 155 -3.33 0.96 -4.83
C PRO A 155 -4.03 0.23 -5.98
N SER A 156 -4.02 -1.10 -5.99
CA SER A 156 -4.69 -1.94 -7.01
C SER A 156 -6.08 -2.42 -6.58
N ARG A 157 -6.60 -1.97 -5.43
CA ARG A 157 -7.91 -2.40 -4.94
C ARG A 157 -9.03 -1.79 -5.78
N ASP A 158 -10.01 -2.61 -6.19
CA ASP A 158 -11.20 -2.20 -6.93
C ASP A 158 -10.92 -1.43 -8.24
N VAL A 159 -9.76 -1.66 -8.88
CA VAL A 159 -9.44 -1.13 -10.20
C VAL A 159 -9.68 -2.17 -11.30
N SER A 160 -9.90 -1.70 -12.51
CA SER A 160 -9.98 -2.58 -13.68
C SER A 160 -8.62 -3.27 -13.94
N PRO A 161 -8.61 -4.46 -14.57
CA PRO A 161 -7.35 -5.14 -14.93
C PRO A 161 -6.41 -4.28 -15.78
N ARG A 162 -6.97 -3.41 -16.64
CA ARG A 162 -6.19 -2.48 -17.47
C ARG A 162 -5.49 -1.41 -16.62
N GLU A 163 -6.19 -0.84 -15.66
CA GLU A 163 -5.63 0.14 -14.74
C GLU A 163 -4.59 -0.48 -13.81
N ALA A 164 -4.85 -1.71 -13.32
CA ALA A 164 -3.87 -2.45 -12.54
C ALA A 164 -2.58 -2.70 -13.33
N ALA A 165 -2.69 -3.13 -14.60
CA ALA A 165 -1.54 -3.34 -15.46
C ALA A 165 -0.75 -2.04 -15.72
N TRP A 166 -1.44 -0.92 -15.97
CA TRP A 166 -0.82 0.38 -16.11
C TRP A 166 -0.05 0.79 -14.83
N LEU A 167 -0.70 0.68 -13.66
CA LEU A 167 -0.09 0.98 -12.37
C LEU A 167 1.15 0.12 -12.12
N HIS A 168 1.07 -1.18 -12.43
CA HIS A 168 2.21 -2.10 -12.29
C HIS A 168 3.38 -1.66 -13.17
N GLY A 169 3.12 -1.30 -14.45
CA GLY A 169 4.15 -0.81 -15.36
C GLY A 169 4.84 0.46 -14.84
N LEU A 170 4.05 1.41 -14.31
CA LEU A 170 4.57 2.64 -13.74
C LEU A 170 5.44 2.37 -12.51
N LEU A 171 4.99 1.53 -11.58
CA LEU A 171 5.76 1.19 -10.37
C LEU A 171 7.02 0.39 -10.69
N GLN A 172 6.98 -0.49 -11.69
CA GLN A 172 8.16 -1.21 -12.17
C GLN A 172 9.18 -0.26 -12.80
N GLY A 173 8.73 0.68 -13.63
CA GLY A 173 9.59 1.72 -14.20
C GLY A 173 10.25 2.58 -13.13
N TYR A 174 9.49 3.00 -12.12
CA TYR A 174 10.01 3.75 -10.99
C TYR A 174 11.05 2.96 -10.18
N ALA A 175 10.79 1.69 -9.90
CA ALA A 175 11.74 0.82 -9.21
C ALA A 175 13.00 0.60 -10.05
N ALA A 176 12.88 0.40 -11.38
CA ALA A 176 14.02 0.23 -12.28
C ALA A 176 14.97 1.43 -12.29
N GLN A 177 14.45 2.63 -12.01
CA GLN A 177 15.25 3.86 -11.83
C GLN A 177 15.90 3.97 -10.44
N GLY A 178 15.83 2.94 -9.61
CA GLY A 178 16.44 2.89 -8.29
C GLY A 178 15.53 3.31 -7.13
N GLY A 179 14.27 3.64 -7.40
CA GLY A 179 13.28 3.96 -6.38
C GLY A 179 12.97 2.77 -5.46
N ALA A 180 12.68 3.03 -4.19
CA ALA A 180 12.18 2.03 -3.25
C ALA A 180 10.65 2.09 -3.20
N VAL A 181 9.97 0.99 -3.47
CA VAL A 181 8.51 0.93 -3.47
C VAL A 181 8.02 -0.06 -2.42
N LEU A 182 7.15 0.42 -1.53
CA LEU A 182 6.40 -0.42 -0.59
C LEU A 182 4.91 -0.29 -0.89
N VAL A 183 4.28 -1.40 -1.23
CA VAL A 183 2.86 -1.47 -1.56
C VAL A 183 2.18 -2.41 -0.59
N THR A 184 1.02 -2.08 -0.08
CA THR A 184 0.19 -3.06 0.62
C THR A 184 -0.78 -3.74 -0.33
N SER A 185 -1.10 -4.99 -0.07
CA SER A 185 -2.12 -5.74 -0.81
C SER A 185 -2.81 -6.77 0.07
N SER A 186 -4.07 -7.03 -0.22
CA SER A 186 -4.83 -8.17 0.31
C SER A 186 -4.95 -9.32 -0.71
N ASP A 187 -4.56 -9.09 -1.97
CA ASP A 187 -4.59 -10.10 -3.03
C ASP A 187 -3.21 -10.71 -3.26
N ALA A 188 -3.09 -12.00 -2.94
CA ALA A 188 -1.87 -12.80 -3.11
C ALA A 188 -1.40 -12.89 -4.58
N ARG A 189 -2.33 -12.91 -5.55
CA ARG A 189 -1.99 -12.96 -6.98
C ARG A 189 -1.46 -11.62 -7.48
N ALA A 190 -2.07 -10.52 -7.04
CA ALA A 190 -1.58 -9.18 -7.34
C ALA A 190 -0.19 -8.98 -6.73
N ALA A 191 0.01 -9.41 -5.48
CA ALA A 191 1.30 -9.34 -4.79
C ALA A 191 2.41 -10.10 -5.54
N ALA A 192 2.15 -11.32 -6.00
CA ALA A 192 3.12 -12.11 -6.75
C ALA A 192 3.46 -11.51 -8.11
N ARG A 193 2.50 -10.86 -8.78
CA ARG A 193 2.72 -10.24 -10.10
C ARG A 193 3.45 -8.91 -10.02
N LEU A 194 3.13 -8.10 -9.01
CA LEU A 194 3.69 -6.76 -8.85
C LEU A 194 5.05 -6.79 -8.17
N GLY A 195 5.17 -7.59 -7.09
CA GLY A 195 6.30 -7.56 -6.18
C GLY A 195 7.55 -8.26 -6.71
N HIS A 196 8.71 -7.76 -6.32
CA HIS A 196 9.96 -8.51 -6.34
C HIS A 196 10.16 -9.28 -5.03
N ARG A 197 9.54 -8.80 -3.96
CA ARG A 197 9.57 -9.35 -2.61
C ARG A 197 8.17 -9.27 -2.01
N VAL A 198 7.77 -10.31 -1.29
CA VAL A 198 6.50 -10.38 -0.58
C VAL A 198 6.78 -10.59 0.91
N VAL A 199 6.34 -9.64 1.70
CA VAL A 199 6.36 -9.68 3.17
C VAL A 199 4.94 -9.95 3.63
N THR A 200 4.68 -11.12 4.18
CA THR A 200 3.35 -11.49 4.63
C THR A 200 3.17 -11.17 6.11
N ILE A 201 2.07 -10.48 6.43
CA ILE A 201 1.71 -10.15 7.80
C ILE A 201 0.39 -10.82 8.18
N GLU A 202 0.37 -11.44 9.35
CA GLU A 202 -0.82 -12.02 9.97
C GLU A 202 -0.96 -11.52 11.39
N GLU A 203 -2.15 -11.09 11.77
CA GLU A 203 -2.45 -10.55 13.10
C GLU A 203 -1.44 -9.49 13.62
N GLY A 204 -0.91 -8.68 12.71
CA GLY A 204 0.05 -7.63 13.03
C GLY A 204 1.50 -8.08 13.14
N ARG A 205 1.81 -9.35 12.91
CA ARG A 205 3.16 -9.93 13.01
C ARG A 205 3.66 -10.39 11.65
N LEU A 206 4.98 -10.42 11.51
CA LEU A 206 5.63 -10.99 10.34
C LEU A 206 5.39 -12.50 10.29
N ALA A 207 4.70 -12.95 9.25
CA ALA A 207 4.44 -14.37 9.01
C ALA A 207 5.46 -14.99 8.04
N ALA A 208 5.80 -14.28 6.95
CA ALA A 208 6.82 -14.71 5.99
C ALA A 208 7.45 -13.51 5.29
N ASP A 209 8.68 -13.71 4.82
CA ASP A 209 9.44 -12.74 4.05
C ASP A 209 10.26 -13.46 2.99
N GLN A 210 9.85 -13.34 1.72
CA GLN A 210 10.38 -14.17 0.64
C GLN A 210 10.39 -13.44 -0.71
N SER A 211 11.12 -13.96 -1.68
CA SER A 211 11.02 -13.45 -3.05
C SER A 211 9.64 -13.72 -3.63
N ALA A 212 9.18 -12.88 -4.59
CA ALA A 212 7.90 -13.13 -5.24
C ALA A 212 7.85 -14.46 -5.99
N ALA A 213 8.99 -14.93 -6.51
CA ALA A 213 9.09 -16.24 -7.15
C ALA A 213 8.91 -17.39 -6.14
N ASP A 214 9.53 -17.29 -4.96
CA ASP A 214 9.35 -18.30 -3.90
C ASP A 214 7.92 -18.27 -3.35
N PHE A 215 7.37 -17.06 -3.16
CA PHE A 215 5.98 -16.87 -2.78
C PHE A 215 5.02 -17.52 -3.78
N ALA A 216 5.20 -17.28 -5.08
CA ALA A 216 4.37 -17.90 -6.11
C ALA A 216 4.44 -19.43 -6.09
N ARG A 217 5.65 -19.99 -5.92
CA ARG A 217 5.84 -21.45 -5.85
C ARG A 217 5.22 -22.09 -4.62
N THR A 218 5.30 -21.42 -3.47
CA THR A 218 4.89 -21.99 -2.18
C THR A 218 3.44 -21.70 -1.82
N ARG A 219 2.92 -20.54 -2.24
CA ARG A 219 1.62 -20.02 -1.81
C ARG A 219 0.57 -19.99 -2.90
N LEU A 220 0.96 -19.82 -4.17
CA LEU A 220 0.05 -19.78 -5.30
C LEU A 220 0.03 -21.14 -6.01
N ARG A 221 -0.56 -22.13 -5.35
CA ARG A 221 -0.67 -23.48 -5.94
C ARG A 221 -1.81 -23.50 -6.98
N PRO A 222 -1.56 -24.09 -8.17
CA PRO A 222 -2.63 -24.34 -9.11
C PRO A 222 -3.65 -25.30 -8.47
N ARG A 223 -4.92 -24.96 -8.64
CA ARG A 223 -6.05 -25.75 -8.13
C ARG A 223 -7.17 -25.76 -9.15
N VAL A 224 -7.93 -26.82 -9.13
CA VAL A 224 -9.20 -26.93 -9.86
C VAL A 224 -10.34 -26.60 -8.93
N VAL A 225 -11.09 -25.54 -9.25
CA VAL A 225 -12.29 -25.18 -8.49
C VAL A 225 -13.50 -25.82 -9.13
N VAL A 226 -14.24 -26.57 -8.33
CA VAL A 226 -15.44 -27.27 -8.74
C VAL A 226 -16.64 -26.74 -7.96
N ARG A 227 -17.72 -26.45 -8.67
CA ARG A 227 -19.02 -26.17 -8.06
C ARG A 227 -20.00 -27.28 -8.45
N SER A 228 -20.46 -28.03 -7.45
CA SER A 228 -21.37 -29.16 -7.64
C SER A 228 -22.35 -29.25 -6.47
N PRO A 229 -23.61 -29.61 -6.68
CA PRO A 229 -24.54 -29.93 -5.59
C PRO A 229 -24.10 -31.16 -4.79
N HIS A 230 -23.28 -32.02 -5.39
CA HIS A 230 -22.72 -33.24 -4.78
C HIS A 230 -21.20 -33.11 -4.53
N ALA A 231 -20.76 -31.92 -4.09
CA ALA A 231 -19.34 -31.59 -3.89
C ALA A 231 -18.63 -32.60 -2.94
N ASP A 232 -19.33 -33.04 -1.90
CA ASP A 232 -18.81 -33.99 -0.90
C ASP A 232 -18.53 -35.35 -1.49
N ARG A 233 -19.47 -35.86 -2.28
CA ARG A 233 -19.30 -37.16 -2.95
C ARG A 233 -18.15 -37.09 -3.96
N LEU A 234 -18.04 -36.00 -4.70
CA LEU A 234 -16.94 -35.82 -5.64
C LEU A 234 -15.58 -35.73 -4.91
N ALA A 235 -15.52 -35.03 -3.79
CA ALA A 235 -14.34 -34.92 -2.96
C ALA A 235 -13.83 -36.30 -2.49
N SER A 236 -14.72 -37.14 -1.95
CA SER A 236 -14.37 -38.50 -1.50
C SER A 236 -13.83 -39.34 -2.65
N LEU A 237 -14.51 -39.30 -3.82
CA LEU A 237 -14.10 -40.10 -4.98
C LEU A 237 -12.72 -39.67 -5.51
N LEU A 238 -12.44 -38.35 -5.59
CA LEU A 238 -11.14 -37.86 -6.03
C LEU A 238 -9.99 -38.30 -5.09
N VAL A 239 -10.23 -38.27 -3.78
CA VAL A 239 -9.26 -38.78 -2.79
C VAL A 239 -9.05 -40.25 -2.95
N ASP A 240 -10.14 -41.06 -3.04
CA ASP A 240 -10.07 -42.52 -3.20
C ASP A 240 -9.38 -42.95 -4.49
N GLU A 241 -9.68 -42.31 -5.62
CA GLU A 241 -9.00 -42.58 -6.90
C GLU A 241 -7.51 -42.20 -6.84
N SER A 242 -7.17 -41.08 -6.21
CA SER A 242 -5.77 -40.71 -6.01
C SER A 242 -4.99 -41.73 -5.18
N GLN A 243 -5.62 -42.32 -4.15
CA GLN A 243 -5.03 -43.34 -3.31
C GLN A 243 -4.86 -44.69 -4.08
N ARG A 244 -5.85 -45.08 -4.87
CA ARG A 244 -5.81 -46.28 -5.68
C ARG A 244 -4.80 -46.25 -6.83
N ALA A 245 -4.58 -45.05 -7.41
CA ALA A 245 -3.63 -44.85 -8.48
C ALA A 245 -2.15 -44.96 -8.03
N ARG A 246 -1.89 -45.11 -6.73
CA ARG A 246 -0.52 -45.14 -6.14
C ARG A 246 -0.30 -46.29 -5.16
N PRO A 247 -0.42 -47.55 -5.54
CA PRO A 247 0.04 -48.64 -4.70
C PRO A 247 1.58 -48.64 -4.65
N GLY A 248 2.17 -48.19 -3.54
CA GLY A 248 3.60 -48.30 -3.27
C GLY A 248 4.49 -47.10 -3.65
N ALA A 249 3.95 -45.92 -3.90
CA ALA A 249 4.77 -44.74 -4.17
C ALA A 249 5.32 -44.13 -2.87
N ASP A 250 6.63 -43.79 -2.93
CA ASP A 250 7.34 -43.00 -1.93
C ASP A 250 6.52 -41.74 -1.55
N PRO A 251 6.28 -41.45 -0.24
CA PRO A 251 5.50 -40.28 0.19
C PRO A 251 6.04 -38.95 -0.33
N ASN A 252 7.27 -38.92 -0.87
CA ASN A 252 7.90 -37.75 -1.47
C ASN A 252 7.82 -37.66 -3.01
N ALA A 253 7.36 -38.71 -3.70
CA ALA A 253 7.28 -38.79 -5.16
C ALA A 253 5.90 -38.40 -5.67
N GLY A 254 5.72 -37.13 -5.95
CA GLY A 254 4.55 -36.55 -6.64
C GLY A 254 3.36 -36.23 -5.71
N ARG A 255 2.86 -35.01 -5.85
CA ARG A 255 1.80 -34.40 -5.01
C ARG A 255 0.54 -35.28 -4.98
N ALA A 256 0.13 -35.74 -3.81
CA ALA A 256 -1.19 -36.33 -3.57
C ALA A 256 -2.29 -35.28 -3.94
N VAL A 257 -3.42 -35.78 -4.45
CA VAL A 257 -4.61 -34.94 -4.65
C VAL A 257 -5.12 -34.51 -3.29
N GLU A 258 -5.16 -33.20 -3.07
CA GLU A 258 -5.68 -32.59 -1.85
C GLU A 258 -6.99 -31.89 -2.18
N VAL A 259 -8.06 -32.18 -1.46
CA VAL A 259 -9.36 -31.57 -1.66
C VAL A 259 -9.73 -30.73 -0.45
N VAL A 260 -9.96 -29.44 -0.67
CA VAL A 260 -10.34 -28.46 0.35
C VAL A 260 -11.76 -27.97 0.09
N ARG A 261 -12.62 -28.01 1.11
CA ARG A 261 -13.95 -27.40 1.05
C ARG A 261 -13.86 -25.89 1.26
N GLU A 262 -14.46 -25.12 0.36
CA GLU A 262 -14.58 -23.68 0.50
C GLU A 262 -15.99 -23.26 0.95
N SER A 263 -17.02 -23.94 0.46
CA SER A 263 -18.43 -23.74 0.84
C SER A 263 -19.24 -24.98 0.48
N GLY A 264 -20.49 -25.09 0.93
CA GLY A 264 -21.30 -26.31 0.82
C GLY A 264 -21.41 -26.92 -0.60
N SER A 265 -21.28 -26.13 -1.66
CA SER A 265 -21.29 -26.60 -3.06
C SER A 265 -19.98 -26.37 -3.81
N ARG A 266 -18.92 -25.85 -3.15
CA ARG A 266 -17.66 -25.49 -3.80
C ARG A 266 -16.49 -26.19 -3.11
N ILE A 267 -15.68 -26.89 -3.91
CA ILE A 267 -14.44 -27.53 -3.49
C ILE A 267 -13.28 -27.04 -4.34
N ALA A 268 -12.09 -26.99 -3.76
CA ALA A 268 -10.82 -26.74 -4.43
C ALA A 268 -9.99 -28.02 -4.42
N VAL A 269 -9.55 -28.47 -5.58
CA VAL A 269 -8.77 -29.68 -5.78
C VAL A 269 -7.35 -29.29 -6.18
N TYR A 270 -6.37 -29.64 -5.36
CA TYR A 270 -4.95 -29.41 -5.64
C TYR A 270 -4.29 -30.69 -6.16
N GLY A 271 -3.30 -30.57 -7.04
CA GLY A 271 -2.56 -31.70 -7.58
C GLY A 271 -3.30 -32.48 -8.66
N SER A 272 -4.40 -31.95 -9.21
CA SER A 272 -5.16 -32.51 -10.32
C SER A 272 -5.39 -31.47 -11.42
N THR A 273 -5.92 -31.91 -12.58
CA THR A 273 -6.28 -31.06 -13.71
C THR A 273 -7.79 -30.99 -13.89
N CYS A 274 -8.29 -29.94 -14.59
CA CYS A 274 -9.71 -29.85 -14.93
C CYS A 274 -10.19 -31.09 -15.70
N ALA A 275 -9.39 -31.62 -16.63
CA ALA A 275 -9.71 -32.82 -17.37
C ALA A 275 -9.91 -34.04 -16.44
N ALA A 276 -8.95 -34.34 -15.57
CA ALA A 276 -9.02 -35.47 -14.65
C ALA A 276 -10.21 -35.39 -13.66
N VAL A 277 -10.46 -34.20 -13.15
CA VAL A 277 -11.61 -33.94 -12.24
C VAL A 277 -12.93 -34.06 -13.00
N GLY A 278 -12.99 -33.57 -14.25
CA GLY A 278 -14.15 -33.70 -15.12
C GLY A 278 -14.45 -35.15 -15.49
N ASP A 279 -13.44 -35.94 -15.82
CA ASP A 279 -13.56 -37.38 -16.13
C ASP A 279 -14.08 -38.19 -14.93
N THR A 280 -13.56 -37.88 -13.73
CA THR A 280 -14.05 -38.52 -12.50
C THR A 280 -15.50 -38.17 -12.25
N ALA A 281 -15.87 -36.89 -12.36
CA ALA A 281 -17.25 -36.44 -12.18
C ALA A 281 -18.18 -37.13 -13.20
N PHE A 282 -17.78 -37.21 -14.48
CA PHE A 282 -18.53 -37.88 -15.55
C PHE A 282 -18.72 -39.38 -15.30
N ARG A 283 -17.65 -40.11 -14.99
CA ARG A 283 -17.71 -41.57 -14.70
C ARG A 283 -18.63 -41.92 -13.56
N HIS A 284 -18.76 -41.03 -12.58
CA HIS A 284 -19.62 -41.24 -11.41
C HIS A 284 -20.97 -40.55 -11.46
N GLY A 285 -21.34 -39.95 -12.62
CA GLY A 285 -22.63 -39.30 -12.83
C GLY A 285 -22.85 -38.09 -11.93
N ILE A 286 -21.78 -37.34 -11.59
CA ILE A 286 -21.86 -36.16 -10.73
C ILE A 286 -22.03 -34.90 -11.57
N LEU A 287 -23.11 -34.17 -11.32
CA LEU A 287 -23.37 -32.91 -11.98
C LEU A 287 -22.39 -31.84 -11.53
N VAL A 288 -21.70 -31.21 -12.49
CA VAL A 288 -20.77 -30.12 -12.26
C VAL A 288 -21.31 -28.83 -12.88
N HIS A 289 -21.54 -27.81 -12.09
CA HIS A 289 -22.05 -26.52 -12.57
C HIS A 289 -20.91 -25.60 -13.04
N ARG A 290 -19.73 -25.75 -12.44
CA ARG A 290 -18.53 -25.00 -12.82
C ARG A 290 -17.29 -25.83 -12.56
N LEU A 291 -16.38 -25.81 -13.50
CA LEU A 291 -15.05 -26.40 -13.44
C LEU A 291 -14.07 -25.38 -14.01
N ALA A 292 -13.11 -24.94 -13.23
CA ALA A 292 -12.15 -23.93 -13.67
C ALA A 292 -10.80 -24.12 -12.99
N ASP A 293 -9.73 -23.95 -13.78
CA ASP A 293 -8.40 -23.83 -13.22
C ASP A 293 -8.24 -22.46 -12.55
N GLU A 294 -7.89 -22.46 -11.28
CA GLU A 294 -7.57 -21.27 -10.50
C GLU A 294 -6.22 -21.45 -9.82
N VAL A 295 -5.58 -20.33 -9.49
CA VAL A 295 -4.41 -20.33 -8.62
C VAL A 295 -4.89 -19.92 -7.24
N GLY A 296 -4.78 -20.78 -6.24
CA GLY A 296 -5.25 -20.52 -4.88
C GLY A 296 -4.12 -20.18 -3.92
N ASP A 297 -4.45 -19.47 -2.85
CA ASP A 297 -3.58 -19.32 -1.70
C ASP A 297 -3.66 -20.60 -0.84
N THR A 298 -2.53 -21.05 -0.28
CA THR A 298 -2.44 -22.29 0.52
C THR A 298 -2.90 -22.16 1.97
N GLY A 299 -3.59 -21.04 2.32
CA GLY A 299 -4.13 -20.83 3.68
C GLY A 299 -3.15 -20.16 4.65
N PRO A 300 -3.45 -20.14 5.96
CA PRO A 300 -2.69 -19.41 6.96
C PRO A 300 -1.24 -19.90 7.09
N ILE A 301 -0.33 -18.97 7.38
CA ILE A 301 1.08 -19.24 7.65
C ILE A 301 1.29 -19.25 9.16
N THR A 302 2.16 -20.12 9.66
CA THR A 302 2.63 -19.99 11.04
C THR A 302 3.49 -18.72 11.15
N PRO A 303 3.13 -17.76 12.00
CA PRO A 303 3.91 -16.53 12.15
C PRO A 303 5.35 -16.84 12.59
N LEU A 304 6.31 -16.08 12.06
CA LEU A 304 7.71 -16.17 12.49
C LEU A 304 7.85 -15.66 13.93
N THR A 305 8.74 -16.30 14.68
CA THR A 305 9.03 -15.87 16.05
C THR A 305 9.77 -14.54 16.06
N ARG A 306 9.74 -13.82 17.21
CA ARG A 306 10.46 -12.55 17.40
C ARG A 306 11.97 -12.66 17.07
N ALA A 307 12.58 -13.79 17.43
CA ALA A 307 13.99 -14.05 17.20
C ALA A 307 14.32 -14.18 15.71
N ASP A 308 13.44 -14.84 14.94
CA ASP A 308 13.68 -15.10 13.52
C ASP A 308 13.63 -13.83 12.66
N GLY A 309 12.71 -12.90 12.98
CA GLY A 309 12.59 -11.61 12.28
C GLY A 309 13.84 -10.74 12.44
N ARG A 310 14.32 -10.60 13.68
CA ARG A 310 15.51 -9.79 14.00
C ARG A 310 16.81 -10.41 13.49
N ALA A 311 16.96 -11.73 13.62
CA ALA A 311 18.12 -12.46 13.13
C ALA A 311 18.28 -12.35 11.60
N ARG A 312 17.18 -12.37 10.84
CA ARG A 312 17.20 -12.21 9.38
C ARG A 312 17.66 -10.81 8.95
N ILE A 313 17.22 -9.76 9.65
CA ILE A 313 17.66 -8.39 9.35
C ILE A 313 19.14 -8.24 9.67
N ALA A 314 19.62 -8.73 10.82
CA ALA A 314 21.04 -8.69 11.20
C ALA A 314 21.93 -9.45 10.21
N ALA A 315 21.58 -10.70 9.90
CA ALA A 315 22.33 -11.54 8.96
C ALA A 315 22.36 -10.99 7.52
N ARG A 316 21.39 -10.14 7.16
CA ARG A 316 21.35 -9.50 5.85
C ARG A 316 22.13 -8.19 5.84
N ALA A 317 22.13 -7.43 6.94
CA ALA A 317 22.94 -6.23 7.10
C ALA A 317 24.43 -6.59 6.98
N GLU A 318 24.87 -7.69 7.57
CA GLU A 318 26.24 -8.20 7.46
C GLU A 318 26.61 -8.59 6.02
N ARG A 319 25.68 -9.14 5.24
CA ARG A 319 25.92 -9.50 3.82
C ARG A 319 25.87 -8.31 2.85
N SER A 320 25.38 -7.15 3.27
CA SER A 320 25.26 -5.95 2.45
C SER A 320 26.37 -4.93 2.72
N SER A 321 27.27 -5.18 3.66
CA SER A 321 28.45 -4.35 3.89
C SER A 321 29.47 -4.66 2.79
N PRO A 322 29.92 -3.67 1.99
CA PRO A 322 31.02 -3.88 1.07
C PRO A 322 32.29 -4.18 1.89
N ASP A 323 32.97 -5.23 1.50
CA ASP A 323 34.27 -5.66 2.04
C ASP A 323 35.30 -4.54 1.86
N LEU A 324 35.42 -3.66 2.85
CA LEU A 324 36.50 -2.72 2.97
C LEU A 324 37.64 -3.51 3.61
N GLY A 325 38.56 -4.00 2.76
CA GLY A 325 39.75 -4.70 3.14
C GLY A 325 40.46 -4.04 4.31
N THR A 326 40.35 -4.66 5.48
CA THR A 326 41.11 -4.29 6.68
C THR A 326 42.41 -5.07 6.71
N THR A 327 43.50 -4.38 6.51
CA THR A 327 44.83 -4.82 6.94
C THR A 327 44.83 -4.98 8.47
N PRO A 328 45.38 -6.08 9.01
CA PRO A 328 45.44 -6.27 10.46
C PRO A 328 46.50 -5.33 11.08
N SER A 329 46.05 -4.45 11.95
CA SER A 329 46.91 -3.74 12.87
C SER A 329 46.58 -4.17 14.30
N ASP A 330 47.56 -4.81 14.93
CA ASP A 330 47.58 -5.17 16.33
C ASP A 330 47.35 -3.93 17.22
N ALA A 331 46.26 -3.93 17.98
CA ALA A 331 46.14 -3.10 19.17
C ALA A 331 45.21 -3.79 20.19
N THR A 332 45.84 -4.34 21.20
CA THR A 332 45.21 -4.87 22.43
C THR A 332 44.45 -3.76 23.14
N VAL A 333 43.12 -3.83 23.19
CA VAL A 333 42.29 -2.96 24.05
C VAL A 333 41.69 -3.75 25.17
N VAL A 334 42.11 -3.39 26.40
CA VAL A 334 41.61 -3.90 27.69
C VAL A 334 40.24 -3.27 27.95
N PRO A 335 39.21 -4.00 28.41
CA PRO A 335 37.93 -3.42 28.77
C PRO A 335 38.00 -2.79 30.17
N VAL A 336 37.66 -1.51 30.26
CA VAL A 336 37.42 -0.83 31.55
C VAL A 336 35.95 -0.81 31.80
N PHE A 337 35.53 -1.59 32.80
CA PHE A 337 34.24 -1.44 33.47
C PHE A 337 34.30 -0.26 34.42
N SER A 338 33.34 0.65 34.39
CA SER A 338 33.04 1.60 35.44
C SER A 338 31.55 1.68 35.71
N GLU A 339 31.18 1.30 36.92
CA GLU A 339 29.86 1.44 37.52
C GLU A 339 29.49 2.90 37.82
N PRO A 340 28.20 3.24 37.95
CA PRO A 340 27.75 4.60 38.20
C PRO A 340 27.77 4.93 39.70
N ALA A 341 28.40 6.02 40.06
CA ALA A 341 28.34 6.61 41.42
C ALA A 341 27.26 7.68 41.50
N THR A 342 26.40 7.51 42.48
CA THR A 342 25.43 8.47 43.04
C THR A 342 26.14 9.67 43.67
N ALA A 343 25.67 10.90 43.40
CA ALA A 343 25.90 12.04 44.30
C ALA A 343 24.83 13.14 44.12
N THR A 344 24.24 13.52 45.19
CA THR A 344 23.28 14.57 45.52
C THR A 344 23.92 15.97 45.52
N PRO A 345 23.13 17.06 45.62
CA PRO A 345 23.51 18.40 45.18
C PRO A 345 24.05 19.30 46.30
N HIS A 346 24.94 20.23 45.97
CA HIS A 346 25.17 21.43 46.82
C HIS A 346 25.61 22.68 46.04
N ALA A 347 24.82 23.73 46.25
CA ALA A 347 25.17 25.12 46.53
C ALA A 347 26.06 25.96 45.58
N ALA A 348 25.48 27.08 45.26
CA ALA A 348 25.95 28.32 44.71
C ALA A 348 27.31 28.84 45.23
N VAL A 349 28.09 29.50 44.36
CA VAL A 349 28.85 30.73 44.67
C VAL A 349 29.04 31.54 43.41
N ALA A 350 28.71 32.84 43.48
CA ALA A 350 28.96 33.89 42.48
C ALA A 350 30.40 34.36 42.50
N LEU A 351 30.92 34.84 41.35
CA LEU A 351 31.88 35.98 41.26
C LEU A 351 32.00 36.46 39.82
N SER A 352 31.52 37.58 39.57
CA SER A 352 31.90 38.89 38.98
C SER A 352 33.11 38.97 38.05
N GLY A 353 32.86 39.73 36.97
CA GLY A 353 33.82 40.50 36.16
C GLY A 353 33.68 40.13 34.67
N GLY A 354 33.35 40.96 33.70
CA GLY A 354 33.40 42.36 33.55
C GLY A 354 33.76 42.67 32.10
N LEU A 355 33.13 43.69 31.48
CA LEU A 355 33.47 44.33 30.19
C LEU A 355 32.88 43.66 28.92
N GLY A 356 31.86 44.16 28.27
CA GLY A 356 31.80 45.47 27.58
C GLY A 356 31.52 45.17 26.11
N GLY A 357 30.33 45.46 25.62
CA GLY A 357 29.98 45.29 24.19
C GLY A 357 28.53 45.68 23.91
N THR A 358 28.29 46.97 23.70
CA THR A 358 27.04 47.58 23.28
C THR A 358 26.55 47.00 21.94
N SER A 359 25.35 46.43 21.90
CA SER A 359 24.59 46.28 20.67
C SER A 359 23.16 46.73 20.90
N VAL A 360 22.76 47.71 20.09
CA VAL A 360 21.54 48.45 20.09
C VAL A 360 20.39 47.57 19.60
N LEU A 361 19.33 47.41 20.39
CA LEU A 361 18.02 46.94 19.96
C LEU A 361 17.23 48.10 19.38
N PRO A 362 16.50 47.95 18.27
CA PRO A 362 15.49 48.90 17.85
C PRO A 362 14.20 48.72 18.65
N PRO A 363 13.43 49.82 18.85
CA PRO A 363 12.27 49.83 19.75
C PRO A 363 11.04 49.18 19.15
N ALA A 364 10.19 48.67 20.05
CA ALA A 364 8.87 48.13 19.80
C ALA A 364 7.94 49.19 19.20
N ALA A 365 7.16 48.79 18.19
CA ALA A 365 6.13 49.65 17.59
C ALA A 365 4.84 49.60 18.40
N ASP A 366 4.26 50.76 18.66
CA ASP A 366 3.00 51.02 19.34
C ASP A 366 1.77 50.46 18.59
N PRO A 367 0.75 50.00 19.33
CA PRO A 367 -0.50 49.48 18.73
C PRO A 367 -1.63 50.51 18.67
N ASP A 368 -1.43 51.71 18.11
CA ASP A 368 -2.51 52.69 17.90
C ASP A 368 -2.28 53.52 16.64
N ALA A 369 -2.66 52.98 15.46
CA ALA A 369 -2.88 53.74 14.24
C ALA A 369 -3.92 53.06 13.35
N ILE A 370 -5.16 53.01 13.79
CA ILE A 370 -6.33 52.79 12.93
C ILE A 370 -7.03 54.14 12.80
N ALA A 371 -6.83 54.81 11.69
CA ALA A 371 -7.82 55.76 11.13
C ALA A 371 -7.39 56.21 9.72
N SER A 372 -8.33 56.13 8.80
CA SER A 372 -8.46 56.90 7.55
C SER A 372 -7.79 56.35 6.28
N ALA A 373 -8.58 55.61 5.52
CA ALA A 373 -8.55 55.63 4.06
C ALA A 373 -9.99 55.52 3.49
N PRO A 374 -10.31 56.28 2.42
CA PRO A 374 -11.69 56.56 2.03
C PRO A 374 -12.35 55.44 1.19
N HIS A 375 -13.67 55.32 1.38
CA HIS A 375 -14.61 54.53 0.59
C HIS A 375 -14.58 54.96 -0.88
N LEU A 376 -14.29 54.01 -1.78
CA LEU A 376 -14.71 54.06 -3.17
C LEU A 376 -15.88 53.10 -3.34
N VAL A 377 -17.07 53.70 -3.32
CA VAL A 377 -18.33 53.08 -3.69
C VAL A 377 -18.41 53.07 -5.21
N ASN A 378 -18.53 51.89 -5.80
CA ASN A 378 -18.89 51.75 -7.21
C ASN A 378 -20.33 51.23 -7.28
N PRO A 379 -21.25 51.96 -7.95
CA PRO A 379 -22.66 51.60 -8.00
C PRO A 379 -22.92 50.45 -9.00
N ALA A 380 -23.83 49.58 -8.60
CA ALA A 380 -24.39 48.53 -9.44
C ALA A 380 -25.24 49.13 -10.58
N PRO A 381 -25.26 48.48 -11.77
CA PRO A 381 -26.17 48.88 -12.84
C PRO A 381 -27.62 48.42 -12.58
N PRO A 382 -28.64 49.09 -13.11
CA PRO A 382 -30.03 48.83 -12.80
C PRO A 382 -30.58 47.60 -13.54
N LEU A 383 -31.48 46.90 -12.85
CA LEU A 383 -32.34 45.85 -13.38
C LEU A 383 -33.32 46.42 -14.38
N ASP A 384 -33.21 46.00 -15.64
CA ASP A 384 -34.21 46.32 -16.67
C ASP A 384 -35.20 45.12 -16.76
N SER A 385 -36.42 45.43 -16.39
CA SER A 385 -37.56 44.55 -16.43
C SER A 385 -38.25 44.67 -17.79
N THR A 386 -38.07 43.69 -18.67
CA THR A 386 -38.95 43.49 -19.81
C THR A 386 -39.32 42.01 -19.93
N GLN A 387 -40.52 41.73 -19.60
CA GLN A 387 -41.22 40.45 -19.78
C GLN A 387 -41.43 40.19 -21.27
N SER A 388 -41.20 38.94 -21.67
CA SER A 388 -42.00 38.29 -22.71
C SER A 388 -41.95 36.76 -22.53
N PRO A 389 -43.06 36.05 -22.72
CA PRO A 389 -43.24 34.68 -22.29
C PRO A 389 -42.69 33.70 -23.33
N VAL A 390 -41.88 32.74 -22.87
CA VAL A 390 -41.42 31.63 -23.70
C VAL A 390 -42.44 30.50 -23.61
N GLN A 391 -42.95 30.13 -24.77
CA GLN A 391 -43.83 29.02 -25.05
C GLN A 391 -43.17 27.69 -24.66
N THR A 392 -43.96 26.83 -24.00
CA THR A 392 -43.68 25.39 -23.81
C THR A 392 -43.82 24.65 -25.14
N PRO A 393 -42.86 23.80 -25.53
CA PRO A 393 -43.09 22.78 -26.55
C PRO A 393 -43.67 21.53 -25.89
N THR A 394 -44.90 21.25 -26.22
CA THR A 394 -45.60 19.97 -26.05
C THR A 394 -45.12 19.00 -27.13
N ASP A 395 -45.18 17.71 -26.82
CA ASP A 395 -45.08 16.53 -27.68
C ASP A 395 -43.69 15.92 -27.94
N LEU A 396 -43.37 14.96 -27.05
CA LEU A 396 -42.58 13.78 -27.38
C LEU A 396 -43.48 12.54 -27.39
N PRO A 397 -43.45 11.71 -28.45
CA PRO A 397 -44.27 10.53 -28.55
C PRO A 397 -43.79 9.42 -27.62
N THR A 398 -44.70 8.79 -26.90
CA THR A 398 -44.55 7.60 -26.07
C THR A 398 -44.10 6.39 -26.92
N PRO A 399 -43.08 5.60 -26.50
CA PRO A 399 -42.77 4.34 -27.20
C PRO A 399 -43.79 3.26 -26.91
N THR A 400 -44.28 2.63 -27.97
CA THR A 400 -45.18 1.47 -27.98
C THR A 400 -44.47 0.22 -27.44
N PRO A 401 -45.10 -0.62 -26.60
CA PRO A 401 -44.54 -1.87 -26.14
C PRO A 401 -44.52 -2.95 -27.23
N PRO A 402 -43.53 -3.87 -27.22
CA PRO A 402 -43.42 -4.92 -28.22
C PRO A 402 -44.51 -6.00 -28.05
N THR A 403 -45.04 -6.44 -29.19
CA THR A 403 -46.02 -7.52 -29.31
C THR A 403 -45.39 -8.88 -28.93
N PRO A 404 -46.09 -9.76 -28.17
CA PRO A 404 -45.61 -11.11 -27.90
C PRO A 404 -45.67 -12.02 -29.13
N PRO A 405 -44.77 -13.01 -29.27
CA PRO A 405 -44.79 -13.94 -30.38
C PRO A 405 -45.96 -14.94 -30.26
N ALA A 406 -46.55 -15.25 -31.42
CA ALA A 406 -47.62 -16.22 -31.58
C ALA A 406 -47.11 -17.66 -31.28
N ALA A 407 -47.93 -18.45 -30.62
CA ALA A 407 -47.71 -19.88 -30.38
C ALA A 407 -47.81 -20.68 -31.68
N PRO A 408 -47.00 -21.74 -31.85
CA PRO A 408 -47.14 -22.66 -32.97
C PRO A 408 -48.35 -23.63 -32.78
N ALA A 409 -48.99 -23.94 -33.91
CA ALA A 409 -50.06 -24.91 -34.00
C ALA A 409 -49.59 -26.36 -33.89
#